data_f6329b1a0cd96752043ece4fad435da9
#
_entry.id   f6329b1a0cd96752043ece4fad435da9
#
_cell.length_a   1.000
_cell.length_b   1.000
_cell.length_c   1.000
_cell.angle_alpha   90.00
_cell.angle_beta   90.00
_cell.angle_gamma   90.00
#
_symmetry.space_group_name_H-M   'P 1'
#
loop_
_entity.id
_entity.type
_entity.pdbx_description
1 polymer ?
#
loop_
_entity_poly.entity_id
_entity_poly.type
_entity_poly.pdbx_seq_one_letter_code
_entity_poly.pdbx_strand_id
1 'polypeptide(L)'
;MKKWINILFLCMVFFILAAFKNADQLQITEITTMIDKENGLLRYEFQIINNGDEPIKSEFDYPGHENYGIEIVVQPKEALANLMVTDATSKHPKMQPLEKGWKEYFEPGKENPFYISYKIKEDADFSNVTKHALDADLLILDGTEISKRIPLQEYKKK
;
A
#
# COMPACT_ATOMS: atom_id res chain seq x y z
N MET A 1 45.40 -8.95 -6.06
CA MET A 1 44.38 -8.77 -5.01
C MET A 1 43.39 -7.66 -5.32
N LYS A 2 43.75 -6.45 -5.76
CA LYS A 2 42.79 -5.36 -6.05
C LYS A 2 41.70 -5.67 -7.10
N LYS A 3 41.99 -6.48 -8.12
CA LYS A 3 41.00 -6.84 -9.18
C LYS A 3 39.86 -7.73 -8.66
N TRP A 4 40.13 -8.60 -7.72
CA TRP A 4 39.16 -9.51 -7.12
C TRP A 4 38.19 -8.78 -6.19
N ILE A 5 38.65 -7.75 -5.48
CA ILE A 5 37.82 -6.91 -4.60
C ILE A 5 36.80 -6.13 -5.41
N ASN A 6 37.20 -5.60 -6.59
CA ASN A 6 36.27 -4.88 -7.47
C ASN A 6 35.17 -5.77 -8.07
N ILE A 7 35.50 -7.03 -8.38
CA ILE A 7 34.52 -8.00 -8.89
C ILE A 7 33.53 -8.37 -7.79
N LEU A 8 34.01 -8.60 -6.56
CA LEU A 8 33.14 -8.90 -5.41
C LEU A 8 32.19 -7.74 -5.09
N PHE A 9 32.70 -6.51 -5.15
CA PHE A 9 31.90 -5.29 -4.93
C PHE A 9 30.85 -5.09 -6.03
N LEU A 10 31.19 -5.37 -7.30
CA LEU A 10 30.27 -5.28 -8.43
C LEU A 10 29.15 -6.33 -8.32
N CYS A 11 29.47 -7.57 -7.90
CA CYS A 11 28.46 -8.60 -7.64
C CYS A 11 27.52 -8.22 -6.48
N MET A 12 28.06 -7.62 -5.40
CA MET A 12 27.27 -7.20 -4.26
C MET A 12 26.27 -6.07 -4.60
N VAL A 13 26.66 -5.13 -5.48
CA VAL A 13 25.79 -4.07 -6.00
C VAL A 13 24.67 -4.64 -6.88
N PHE A 14 24.95 -5.71 -7.65
CA PHE A 14 23.93 -6.36 -8.49
C PHE A 14 22.87 -7.10 -7.66
N PHE A 15 23.23 -7.67 -6.51
CA PHE A 15 22.26 -8.32 -5.62
C PHE A 15 21.30 -7.34 -4.93
N ILE A 16 21.75 -6.11 -4.63
CA ILE A 16 20.92 -5.08 -4.00
C ILE A 16 19.85 -4.55 -4.98
N LEU A 17 20.10 -4.59 -6.30
CA LEU A 17 19.15 -4.13 -7.33
C LEU A 17 18.08 -5.17 -7.70
N ALA A 18 18.22 -6.42 -7.28
CA ALA A 18 17.26 -7.48 -7.61
C ALA A 18 16.02 -7.50 -6.70
N ALA A 19 16.09 -6.94 -5.49
CA ALA A 19 14.99 -6.95 -4.52
C ALA A 19 13.82 -6.01 -4.85
N PHE A 20 13.96 -5.09 -5.81
CA PHE A 20 12.97 -4.06 -6.16
C PHE A 20 12.15 -4.34 -7.43
N LYS A 21 12.34 -5.48 -8.09
CA LYS A 21 11.96 -5.62 -9.51
C LYS A 21 10.48 -5.85 -9.80
N ASN A 22 9.68 -6.30 -8.84
CA ASN A 22 8.35 -6.80 -9.16
C ASN A 22 7.19 -5.86 -8.81
N ALA A 23 7.34 -4.96 -7.81
CA ALA A 23 6.26 -4.06 -7.42
C ALA A 23 5.95 -2.97 -8.49
N ASP A 24 6.89 -2.63 -9.35
CA ASP A 24 6.69 -1.67 -10.45
C ASP A 24 5.65 -2.15 -11.48
N GLN A 25 5.40 -3.46 -11.54
CA GLN A 25 4.43 -4.09 -12.43
C GLN A 25 2.99 -4.02 -11.91
N LEU A 26 2.79 -3.66 -10.64
CA LEU A 26 1.47 -3.49 -10.05
C LEU A 26 0.87 -2.15 -10.48
N GLN A 27 -0.38 -2.17 -10.92
CA GLN A 27 -1.13 -0.98 -11.32
C GLN A 27 -2.54 -1.01 -10.72
N ILE A 28 -3.01 0.12 -10.22
CA ILE A 28 -4.42 0.29 -9.84
C ILE A 28 -5.21 0.46 -11.13
N THR A 29 -6.19 -0.40 -11.36
CA THR A 29 -7.14 -0.30 -12.49
C THR A 29 -8.42 0.42 -12.07
N GLU A 30 -8.83 0.25 -10.82
CA GLU A 30 -10.00 0.93 -10.27
C GLU A 30 -9.78 1.28 -8.79
N ILE A 31 -10.34 2.42 -8.39
CA ILE A 31 -10.44 2.84 -7.00
C ILE A 31 -11.82 3.42 -6.71
N THR A 32 -12.44 2.93 -5.65
CA THR A 32 -13.68 3.47 -5.10
C THR A 32 -13.48 3.83 -3.64
N THR A 33 -14.06 4.96 -3.21
CA THR A 33 -14.09 5.38 -1.81
C THR A 33 -15.53 5.52 -1.35
N MET A 34 -15.84 5.02 -0.16
CA MET A 34 -17.16 5.08 0.45
C MET A 34 -17.06 5.55 1.91
N ILE A 35 -18.05 6.34 2.35
CA ILE A 35 -18.20 6.73 3.74
C ILE A 35 -19.34 5.92 4.36
N ASP A 36 -19.00 5.10 5.34
CA ASP A 36 -19.97 4.51 6.25
C ASP A 36 -20.21 5.48 7.41
N LYS A 37 -21.31 6.23 7.31
CA LYS A 37 -21.67 7.27 8.29
C LYS A 37 -22.11 6.69 9.62
N GLU A 38 -22.69 5.48 9.63
CA GLU A 38 -23.19 4.84 10.84
C GLU A 38 -22.03 4.41 11.74
N ASN A 39 -20.97 3.86 11.11
CA ASN A 39 -19.80 3.37 11.82
C ASN A 39 -18.64 4.38 11.85
N GLY A 40 -18.75 5.51 11.14
CA GLY A 40 -17.72 6.53 11.04
C GLY A 40 -16.45 6.01 10.35
N LEU A 41 -16.62 5.36 9.19
CA LEU A 41 -15.52 4.75 8.45
C LEU A 41 -15.35 5.35 7.06
N LEU A 42 -14.09 5.52 6.65
CA LEU A 42 -13.72 5.71 5.25
C LEU A 42 -13.19 4.39 4.72
N ARG A 43 -13.89 3.82 3.73
CA ARG A 43 -13.53 2.58 3.05
C ARG A 43 -12.96 2.87 1.67
N TYR A 44 -11.85 2.23 1.37
CA TYR A 44 -11.25 2.15 0.05
C TYR A 44 -11.45 0.76 -0.52
N GLU A 45 -11.79 0.68 -1.79
CA GLU A 45 -11.81 -0.54 -2.58
C GLU A 45 -10.93 -0.33 -3.82
N PHE A 46 -9.99 -1.23 -4.03
CA PHE A 46 -9.03 -1.19 -5.12
C PHE A 46 -9.16 -2.43 -5.98
N GLN A 47 -9.01 -2.27 -7.30
CA GLN A 47 -8.62 -3.33 -8.19
C GLN A 47 -7.17 -3.10 -8.59
N ILE A 48 -6.33 -4.11 -8.37
CA ILE A 48 -4.89 -4.02 -8.68
C ILE A 48 -4.55 -5.18 -9.59
N ILE A 49 -3.93 -4.87 -10.73
CA ILE A 49 -3.43 -5.85 -11.69
C ILE A 49 -1.91 -5.97 -11.59
N ASN A 50 -1.42 -7.19 -11.74
CA ASN A 50 -0.02 -7.46 -11.98
C ASN A 50 0.21 -7.56 -13.50
N ASN A 51 0.90 -6.58 -14.08
CA ASN A 51 1.23 -6.53 -15.50
C ASN A 51 2.51 -7.32 -15.85
N GLY A 52 3.12 -7.99 -14.86
CA GLY A 52 4.28 -8.83 -15.07
C GLY A 52 3.94 -10.25 -15.51
N ASP A 53 4.99 -11.01 -15.78
CA ASP A 53 4.89 -12.41 -16.24
C ASP A 53 4.96 -13.42 -15.09
N GLU A 54 5.34 -12.96 -13.88
CA GLU A 54 5.50 -13.79 -12.69
C GLU A 54 4.58 -13.33 -11.54
N PRO A 55 4.15 -14.25 -10.66
CA PRO A 55 3.39 -13.90 -9.48
C PRO A 55 4.21 -13.01 -8.54
N ILE A 56 3.61 -11.93 -8.04
CA ILE A 56 4.20 -11.08 -7.01
C ILE A 56 3.65 -11.54 -5.66
N LYS A 57 4.54 -11.99 -4.79
CA LYS A 57 4.26 -12.46 -3.43
C LYS A 57 5.35 -11.96 -2.48
N SER A 58 5.05 -11.91 -1.19
CA SER A 58 6.06 -11.57 -0.19
C SER A 58 7.19 -12.59 -0.18
N GLU A 59 8.42 -12.12 -0.08
CA GLU A 59 9.60 -12.95 0.13
C GLU A 59 9.84 -13.27 1.61
N PHE A 60 9.11 -12.60 2.52
CA PHE A 60 9.25 -12.81 3.96
C PHE A 60 8.37 -13.97 4.42
N ASP A 61 9.03 -15.10 4.66
CA ASP A 61 8.44 -16.28 5.28
C ASP A 61 9.11 -16.51 6.63
N TYR A 62 8.45 -16.16 7.73
CA TYR A 62 8.95 -16.42 9.08
C TYR A 62 7.85 -17.01 9.98
N PRO A 63 8.21 -17.92 10.91
CA PRO A 63 7.25 -18.59 11.78
C PRO A 63 6.41 -17.60 12.59
N GLY A 64 5.09 -17.77 12.58
CA GLY A 64 4.15 -16.90 13.29
C GLY A 64 3.63 -15.72 12.48
N HIS A 65 4.00 -15.58 11.22
CA HIS A 65 3.42 -14.61 10.31
C HIS A 65 2.14 -15.18 9.68
N GLU A 66 1.00 -14.63 10.07
CA GLU A 66 -0.31 -15.10 9.57
C GLU A 66 -0.67 -14.54 8.17
N ASN A 67 0.11 -13.58 7.67
CA ASN A 67 -0.12 -12.94 6.38
C ASN A 67 1.12 -13.09 5.49
N TYR A 68 1.14 -14.13 4.70
CA TYR A 68 2.19 -14.43 3.71
C TYR A 68 2.20 -13.50 2.50
N GLY A 69 1.48 -12.39 2.57
CA GLY A 69 1.24 -11.51 1.45
C GLY A 69 1.90 -10.16 1.58
N ILE A 70 1.78 -9.42 0.51
CA ILE A 70 2.11 -8.01 0.43
C ILE A 70 1.10 -7.23 1.26
N GLU A 71 1.55 -6.34 2.13
CA GLU A 71 0.68 -5.45 2.88
C GLU A 71 0.36 -4.19 2.07
N ILE A 72 -0.90 -3.77 2.10
CA ILE A 72 -1.36 -2.52 1.48
C ILE A 72 -1.82 -1.56 2.56
N VAL A 73 -1.31 -0.33 2.49
CA VAL A 73 -1.62 0.73 3.46
C VAL A 73 -1.93 2.02 2.71
N VAL A 74 -2.98 2.73 3.11
CA VAL A 74 -3.24 4.09 2.64
C VAL A 74 -2.60 5.08 3.61
N GLN A 75 -1.58 5.80 3.14
CA GLN A 75 -0.90 6.85 3.90
C GLN A 75 -1.56 8.20 3.60
N PRO A 76 -2.22 8.85 4.57
CA PRO A 76 -2.90 10.12 4.34
C PRO A 76 -1.89 11.26 4.17
N LYS A 77 -2.21 12.23 3.32
CA LYS A 77 -1.58 13.56 3.35
C LYS A 77 -2.26 14.41 4.41
N GLU A 78 -1.69 15.57 4.71
CA GLU A 78 -2.07 16.43 5.84
C GLU A 78 -3.58 16.69 5.93
N ALA A 79 -4.22 17.07 4.80
CA ALA A 79 -5.65 17.39 4.78
C ALA A 79 -6.53 16.21 5.20
N LEU A 80 -6.24 15.00 4.73
CA LEU A 80 -6.95 13.79 5.14
C LEU A 80 -6.55 13.36 6.55
N ALA A 81 -5.27 13.41 6.90
CA ALA A 81 -4.77 13.00 8.23
C ALA A 81 -5.45 13.76 9.37
N ASN A 82 -5.76 15.05 9.15
CA ASN A 82 -6.46 15.88 10.13
C ASN A 82 -7.89 15.42 10.41
N LEU A 83 -8.51 14.66 9.50
CA LEU A 83 -9.89 14.16 9.59
C LEU A 83 -9.98 12.71 10.10
N MET A 84 -8.86 11.98 10.10
CA MET A 84 -8.82 10.56 10.41
C MET A 84 -8.20 10.30 11.77
N VAL A 85 -8.61 9.18 12.40
CA VAL A 85 -7.88 8.66 13.57
C VAL A 85 -6.56 8.08 13.08
N THR A 86 -5.46 8.61 13.60
CA THR A 86 -4.11 8.18 13.23
C THR A 86 -3.42 7.49 14.41
N ASP A 87 -2.58 6.51 14.10
CA ASP A 87 -1.69 5.92 15.09
C ASP A 87 -0.50 6.87 15.32
N ALA A 88 -0.47 7.49 16.50
CA ALA A 88 0.57 8.42 16.91
C ALA A 88 1.91 7.75 17.24
N THR A 89 1.94 6.42 17.36
CA THR A 89 3.15 5.67 17.76
C THR A 89 4.06 5.34 16.57
N SER A 90 3.58 5.51 15.34
CA SER A 90 4.37 5.19 14.16
C SER A 90 5.22 6.38 13.68
N LYS A 91 6.43 6.09 13.18
CA LYS A 91 7.34 7.07 12.55
C LYS A 91 6.68 7.82 11.38
N HIS A 92 5.68 7.23 10.76
CA HIS A 92 4.88 7.83 9.71
C HIS A 92 3.42 7.82 10.16
N PRO A 93 2.67 8.93 10.04
CA PRO A 93 1.26 8.96 10.40
C PRO A 93 0.52 7.92 9.55
N LYS A 94 0.02 6.89 10.22
CA LYS A 94 -0.82 5.85 9.60
C LYS A 94 -2.24 6.05 10.11
N MET A 95 -3.21 5.96 9.23
CA MET A 95 -4.62 5.86 9.64
C MET A 95 -4.83 4.52 10.35
N GLN A 96 -5.69 4.49 11.36
CA GLN A 96 -6.01 3.28 12.10
C GLN A 96 -6.92 2.38 11.25
N PRO A 97 -6.45 1.23 10.77
CA PRO A 97 -7.28 0.29 10.03
C PRO A 97 -8.18 -0.47 10.99
N LEU A 98 -9.45 -0.66 10.61
CA LEU A 98 -10.42 -1.46 11.36
C LEU A 98 -10.78 -2.74 10.62
N GLU A 99 -10.91 -2.66 9.31
CA GLU A 99 -11.23 -3.80 8.46
C GLU A 99 -10.31 -3.83 7.26
N LYS A 100 -9.90 -5.01 6.85
CA LYS A 100 -9.08 -5.21 5.67
C LYS A 100 -9.33 -6.60 5.08
N GLY A 101 -9.25 -6.69 3.75
CA GLY A 101 -9.33 -7.96 3.05
C GLY A 101 -8.62 -7.88 1.70
N TRP A 102 -7.84 -8.92 1.42
CA TRP A 102 -7.12 -9.08 0.15
C TRP A 102 -6.71 -10.53 -0.07
N LYS A 103 -6.24 -10.82 -1.31
CA LYS A 103 -5.52 -12.07 -1.60
C LYS A 103 -4.05 -11.93 -1.19
N GLU A 104 -3.44 -13.05 -0.86
CA GLU A 104 -2.07 -13.13 -0.34
C GLU A 104 -1.00 -12.82 -1.39
N TYR A 105 -1.35 -12.82 -2.69
CA TYR A 105 -0.41 -12.59 -3.79
C TYR A 105 -1.12 -12.08 -5.04
N PHE A 106 -0.35 -11.47 -5.98
CA PHE A 106 -0.84 -10.98 -7.26
C PHE A 106 -0.45 -11.93 -8.39
N GLU A 107 -1.42 -12.62 -8.95
CA GLU A 107 -1.19 -13.46 -10.14
C GLU A 107 -0.97 -12.59 -11.39
N PRO A 108 -0.10 -13.04 -12.34
CA PRO A 108 0.10 -12.36 -13.61
C PRO A 108 -1.20 -12.15 -14.38
N GLY A 109 -1.40 -10.93 -14.90
CA GLY A 109 -2.53 -10.60 -15.75
C GLY A 109 -3.91 -10.67 -15.10
N LYS A 110 -3.99 -10.87 -13.76
CA LYS A 110 -5.26 -10.92 -13.04
C LYS A 110 -5.47 -9.70 -12.16
N GLU A 111 -6.71 -9.21 -12.16
CA GLU A 111 -7.15 -8.21 -11.20
C GLU A 111 -7.40 -8.86 -9.83
N ASN A 112 -6.93 -8.19 -8.80
CA ASN A 112 -7.10 -8.61 -7.42
C ASN A 112 -7.83 -7.51 -6.65
N PRO A 113 -8.99 -7.83 -6.03
CA PRO A 113 -9.70 -6.89 -5.19
C PRO A 113 -9.04 -6.76 -3.82
N PHE A 114 -8.95 -5.52 -3.35
CA PHE A 114 -8.50 -5.16 -2.01
C PHE A 114 -9.48 -4.19 -1.41
N TYR A 115 -9.73 -4.32 -0.12
CA TYR A 115 -10.43 -3.28 0.62
C TYR A 115 -9.78 -3.02 1.97
N ILE A 116 -9.90 -1.78 2.42
CA ILE A 116 -9.45 -1.37 3.73
C ILE A 116 -10.32 -0.22 4.24
N SER A 117 -10.76 -0.31 5.49
CA SER A 117 -11.59 0.67 6.16
C SER A 117 -10.82 1.32 7.31
N TYR A 118 -10.90 2.64 7.42
CA TYR A 118 -10.20 3.45 8.40
C TYR A 118 -11.17 4.26 9.24
N LYS A 119 -10.85 4.45 10.51
CA LYS A 119 -11.67 5.23 11.46
C LYS A 119 -11.56 6.72 11.16
N ILE A 120 -12.73 7.37 11.00
CA ILE A 120 -12.89 8.82 10.90
C ILE A 120 -12.97 9.38 12.33
N LYS A 121 -12.44 10.58 12.57
CA LYS A 121 -12.60 11.29 13.85
C LYS A 121 -14.06 11.62 14.08
N GLU A 122 -14.50 11.57 15.34
CA GLU A 122 -15.91 11.81 15.71
C GLU A 122 -16.40 13.21 15.38
N ASP A 123 -15.53 14.20 15.40
CA ASP A 123 -15.79 15.61 15.09
C ASP A 123 -15.56 15.98 13.62
N ALA A 124 -15.15 15.02 12.78
CA ALA A 124 -14.88 15.30 11.38
C ALA A 124 -16.15 15.39 10.54
N ASP A 125 -16.21 16.41 9.67
CA ASP A 125 -17.26 16.52 8.67
C ASP A 125 -17.07 15.52 7.53
N PHE A 126 -18.03 14.63 7.32
CA PHE A 126 -18.00 13.61 6.28
C PHE A 126 -17.88 14.17 4.85
N SER A 127 -18.38 15.39 4.60
CA SER A 127 -18.23 16.04 3.29
C SER A 127 -16.76 16.39 3.02
N ASN A 128 -16.05 16.85 4.06
CA ASN A 128 -14.62 17.11 3.99
C ASN A 128 -13.82 15.81 3.84
N VAL A 129 -14.21 14.74 4.56
CA VAL A 129 -13.58 13.43 4.37
C VAL A 129 -13.72 12.95 2.93
N THR A 130 -14.93 13.01 2.36
CA THR A 130 -15.16 12.64 0.95
C THR A 130 -14.31 13.46 -0.01
N LYS A 131 -14.23 14.78 0.21
CA LYS A 131 -13.43 15.69 -0.63
C LYS A 131 -11.94 15.33 -0.61
N HIS A 132 -11.42 14.92 0.54
CA HIS A 132 -10.00 14.65 0.77
C HIS A 132 -9.64 13.16 0.76
N ALA A 133 -10.59 12.26 0.51
CA ALA A 133 -10.37 10.81 0.55
C ALA A 133 -9.19 10.35 -0.33
N LEU A 134 -8.98 10.98 -1.49
CA LEU A 134 -7.86 10.67 -2.38
C LEU A 134 -6.61 11.54 -2.14
N ASP A 135 -6.58 12.38 -1.10
CA ASP A 135 -5.38 13.10 -0.68
C ASP A 135 -4.47 12.17 0.16
N ALA A 136 -4.04 11.09 -0.47
CA ALA A 136 -3.27 10.01 0.15
C ALA A 136 -2.38 9.33 -0.88
N ASP A 137 -1.47 8.50 -0.41
CA ASP A 137 -0.68 7.58 -1.21
C ASP A 137 -1.03 6.14 -0.83
N LEU A 138 -1.19 5.26 -1.82
CA LEU A 138 -1.22 3.81 -1.58
C LEU A 138 0.22 3.32 -1.46
N LEU A 139 0.54 2.67 -0.35
CA LEU A 139 1.81 2.00 -0.12
C LEU A 139 1.61 0.50 -0.29
N ILE A 140 2.46 -0.11 -1.07
CA ILE A 140 2.60 -1.55 -1.17
C ILE A 140 3.87 -1.90 -0.43
N LEU A 141 3.74 -2.69 0.63
CA LEU A 141 4.82 -3.06 1.53
C LEU A 141 5.17 -4.54 1.33
N ASP A 142 6.45 -4.84 1.33
CA ASP A 142 6.96 -6.19 1.48
C ASP A 142 7.70 -6.27 2.83
N GLY A 143 7.09 -6.92 3.80
CA GLY A 143 7.53 -6.86 5.19
C GLY A 143 7.50 -5.42 5.73
N THR A 144 8.66 -4.87 6.08
CA THR A 144 8.80 -3.49 6.59
C THR A 144 9.22 -2.46 5.54
N GLU A 145 9.47 -2.91 4.31
CA GLU A 145 9.95 -2.05 3.22
C GLU A 145 8.81 -1.59 2.31
N ILE A 146 8.89 -0.34 1.86
CA ILE A 146 7.95 0.18 0.87
C ILE A 146 8.45 -0.25 -0.50
N SER A 147 7.76 -1.23 -1.11
CA SER A 147 8.06 -1.72 -2.45
C SER A 147 7.53 -0.78 -3.55
N LYS A 148 6.36 -0.16 -3.32
CA LYS A 148 5.77 0.81 -4.24
C LYS A 148 4.95 1.87 -3.52
N ARG A 149 4.98 3.09 -4.06
CA ARG A 149 4.14 4.22 -3.65
C ARG A 149 3.35 4.72 -4.85
N ILE A 150 2.03 4.80 -4.72
CA ILE A 150 1.11 5.23 -5.78
C ILE A 150 0.29 6.41 -5.25
N PRO A 151 0.44 7.63 -5.82
CA PRO A 151 -0.35 8.79 -5.43
C PRO A 151 -1.82 8.62 -5.84
N LEU A 152 -2.75 8.63 -4.88
CA LEU A 152 -4.18 8.42 -5.16
C LEU A 152 -4.84 9.66 -5.81
N GLN A 153 -4.22 10.82 -5.71
CA GLN A 153 -4.71 12.05 -6.36
C GLN A 153 -4.81 11.92 -7.90
N GLU A 154 -4.01 11.05 -8.51
CA GLU A 154 -4.04 10.81 -9.96
C GLU A 154 -5.33 10.14 -10.42
N TYR A 155 -6.09 9.53 -9.49
CA TYR A 155 -7.37 8.85 -9.74
C TYR A 155 -8.58 9.72 -9.43
N LYS A 156 -8.40 11.00 -9.04
CA LYS A 156 -9.52 11.93 -8.94
C LYS A 156 -10.16 12.10 -10.32
N LYS A 157 -11.42 11.66 -10.46
CA LYS A 157 -12.19 11.94 -11.68
C LYS A 157 -12.25 13.46 -11.87
N LYS A 158 -11.79 13.93 -13.02
CA LYS A 158 -11.93 15.33 -13.44
C LYS A 158 -13.37 15.69 -13.66
#